data_948050ba128afa6e83eaeea72cd2a44f
#
_entry.id   948050ba128afa6e83eaeea72cd2a44f
#
_cell.length_a   1.000
_cell.length_b   1.000
_cell.length_c   1.000
_cell.angle_alpha   90.00
_cell.angle_beta   90.00
_cell.angle_gamma   90.00
#
_symmetry.space_group_name_H-M   'P 1'
#
loop_
_entity.id
_entity.type
_entity.pdbx_description
1 polymer ?
#
loop_
_entity_poly.entity_id
_entity_poly.type
_entity_poly.pdbx_seq_one_letter_code
_entity_poly.pdbx_strand_id
1 'polypeptide(L)'
;VSGLFLKLSIIFIIFASTLKFILVIYSVFIFMILLKMKKDFLNYLLEFNYLILVTSPIIFYIFFNFASTGCLLYPVEKTCLDDYFDWALTSDIVDYMNLHYETWAKGGKGPSFNVNDPSNYIESLNWLSNWFNVYFKNKVSDFILVTFIIILIFSLFFYKEIFFRKKK
;
A
#
# COMPACT_ATOMS: atom_id res chain seq x y z
N VAL A 1 17.08 -8.61 19.17
CA VAL A 1 16.33 -7.42 18.71
C VAL A 1 15.34 -7.11 19.80
N SER A 2 15.44 -5.93 20.40
CA SER A 2 14.57 -5.55 21.51
C SER A 2 13.12 -5.43 21.00
N GLY A 3 12.14 -5.83 21.84
CA GLY A 3 10.72 -5.72 21.51
C GLY A 3 10.30 -4.31 21.12
N LEU A 4 11.05 -3.28 21.56
CA LEU A 4 10.86 -1.88 21.18
C LEU A 4 10.98 -1.65 19.66
N PHE A 5 12.01 -2.21 19.01
CA PHE A 5 12.19 -2.06 17.57
C PHE A 5 11.02 -2.66 16.77
N LEU A 6 10.49 -3.80 17.24
CA LEU A 6 9.34 -4.40 16.58
C LEU A 6 8.07 -3.56 16.78
N LYS A 7 7.82 -3.03 17.98
CA LYS A 7 6.71 -2.11 18.23
C LYS A 7 6.77 -0.89 17.31
N LEU A 8 7.93 -0.27 17.20
CA LEU A 8 8.15 0.87 16.30
C LEU A 8 7.94 0.49 14.84
N SER A 9 8.44 -0.66 14.40
CA SER A 9 8.25 -1.12 13.02
C SER A 9 6.78 -1.31 12.66
N ILE A 10 5.97 -1.87 13.57
CA ILE A 10 4.53 -2.04 13.37
C ILE A 10 3.84 -0.67 13.23
N ILE A 11 4.14 0.27 14.12
CA ILE A 11 3.58 1.63 14.06
C ILE A 11 3.93 2.31 12.73
N PHE A 12 5.21 2.24 12.31
CA PHE A 12 5.64 2.85 11.05
C PHE A 12 4.97 2.22 9.83
N ILE A 13 4.78 0.90 9.80
CA ILE A 13 4.10 0.24 8.69
C ILE A 13 2.62 0.63 8.64
N ILE A 14 1.94 0.70 9.78
CA ILE A 14 0.54 1.14 9.84
C ILE A 14 0.43 2.60 9.38
N PHE A 15 1.26 3.48 9.91
CA PHE A 15 1.29 4.89 9.49
C PHE A 15 1.59 5.03 7.99
N ALA A 16 2.60 4.33 7.48
CA ALA A 16 2.93 4.35 6.06
C ALA A 16 1.76 3.83 5.20
N SER A 17 1.04 2.81 5.67
CA SER A 17 -0.12 2.24 4.97
C SER A 17 -1.31 3.22 4.90
N THR A 18 -1.46 4.12 5.88
CA THR A 18 -2.46 5.19 5.81
C THR A 18 -2.09 6.26 4.77
N LEU A 19 -0.80 6.46 4.48
CA LEU A 19 -0.35 7.37 3.42
C LEU A 19 -0.44 6.76 2.02
N LYS A 20 -0.06 5.48 1.89
CA LYS A 20 -0.15 4.72 0.65
C LYS A 20 -0.56 3.28 0.94
N PHE A 21 -1.75 2.90 0.55
CA PHE A 21 -2.32 1.57 0.81
C PHE A 21 -1.42 0.42 0.34
N ILE A 22 -0.67 0.59 -0.76
CA ILE A 22 0.25 -0.43 -1.26
C ILE A 22 1.31 -0.85 -0.22
N LEU A 23 1.63 0.02 0.75
CA LEU A 23 2.62 -0.27 1.78
C LEU A 23 2.13 -1.30 2.82
N VAL A 24 0.84 -1.64 2.81
CA VAL A 24 0.30 -2.79 3.58
C VAL A 24 1.05 -4.08 3.27
N ILE A 25 1.62 -4.24 2.07
CA ILE A 25 2.41 -5.42 1.70
C ILE A 25 3.57 -5.68 2.67
N TYR A 26 4.12 -4.63 3.31
CA TYR A 26 5.17 -4.77 4.30
C TYR A 26 4.69 -5.43 5.61
N SER A 27 3.38 -5.51 5.85
CA SER A 27 2.83 -6.25 6.99
C SER A 27 3.16 -7.75 6.93
N VAL A 28 3.47 -8.29 5.75
CA VAL A 28 3.94 -9.67 5.58
C VAL A 28 5.22 -9.92 6.39
N PHE A 29 6.13 -8.94 6.46
CA PHE A 29 7.34 -9.07 7.27
C PHE A 29 7.03 -9.12 8.76
N ILE A 30 6.07 -8.32 9.23
CA ILE A 30 5.60 -8.38 10.62
C ILE A 30 5.01 -9.75 10.91
N PHE A 31 4.15 -10.25 10.03
CA PHE A 31 3.54 -11.56 10.16
C PHE A 31 4.59 -12.69 10.25
N MET A 32 5.62 -12.66 9.39
CA MET A 32 6.73 -13.62 9.43
C MET A 32 7.51 -13.56 10.76
N ILE A 33 7.69 -12.38 11.33
CA ILE A 33 8.36 -12.20 12.63
C ILE A 33 7.45 -12.76 13.74
N LEU A 34 6.16 -12.45 13.71
CA LEU A 34 5.20 -12.91 14.70
C LEU A 34 5.09 -14.45 14.76
N LEU A 35 5.18 -15.13 13.61
CA LEU A 35 5.19 -16.59 13.54
C LEU A 35 6.38 -17.23 14.27
N LYS A 36 7.49 -16.51 14.39
CA LYS A 36 8.70 -16.99 15.10
C LYS A 36 8.73 -16.62 16.58
N MET A 37 7.78 -15.81 17.05
CA MET A 37 7.80 -15.29 18.41
C MET A 37 7.03 -16.18 19.37
N LYS A 38 7.53 -16.26 20.63
CA LYS A 38 6.87 -16.99 21.72
C LYS A 38 5.62 -16.23 22.20
N LYS A 39 4.65 -16.96 22.78
CA LYS A 39 3.37 -16.41 23.29
C LYS A 39 3.50 -15.18 24.19
N ASP A 40 4.56 -15.08 25.00
CA ASP A 40 4.79 -13.96 25.92
C ASP A 40 4.93 -12.61 25.19
N PHE A 41 5.36 -12.64 23.95
CA PHE A 41 5.50 -11.43 23.17
C PHE A 41 4.15 -10.89 22.62
N LEU A 42 3.18 -11.76 22.36
CA LEU A 42 1.82 -11.34 21.99
C LEU A 42 1.19 -10.49 23.10
N ASN A 43 1.37 -10.88 24.36
CA ASN A 43 0.89 -10.11 25.50
C ASN A 43 1.53 -8.71 25.57
N TYR A 44 2.82 -8.63 25.21
CA TYR A 44 3.52 -7.33 25.13
C TYR A 44 3.00 -6.41 24.01
N LEU A 45 2.53 -6.97 22.89
CA LEU A 45 1.89 -6.18 21.82
C LEU A 45 0.45 -5.74 22.19
N LEU A 46 -0.22 -6.46 23.10
CA LEU A 46 -1.57 -6.17 23.54
C LEU A 46 -1.64 -5.17 24.71
N GLU A 47 -0.53 -4.54 25.10
CA GLU A 47 -0.54 -3.46 26.07
C GLU A 47 -1.45 -2.31 25.62
N PHE A 48 -2.32 -1.86 26.50
CA PHE A 48 -3.34 -0.85 26.20
C PHE A 48 -2.78 0.44 25.57
N ASN A 49 -1.70 0.97 26.14
CA ASN A 49 -1.05 2.17 25.63
C ASN A 49 -0.49 1.98 24.22
N TYR A 50 0.01 0.77 23.92
CA TYR A 50 0.51 0.44 22.60
C TYR A 50 -0.62 0.31 21.59
N LEU A 51 -1.76 -0.29 21.97
CA LEU A 51 -2.94 -0.40 21.10
C LEU A 51 -3.47 0.99 20.72
N ILE A 52 -3.56 1.93 21.66
CA ILE A 52 -3.95 3.32 21.35
C ILE A 52 -3.00 3.93 20.31
N LEU A 53 -1.69 3.74 20.49
CA LEU A 53 -0.69 4.30 19.57
C LEU A 53 -0.79 3.69 18.16
N VAL A 54 -1.09 2.40 18.06
CA VAL A 54 -1.25 1.67 16.78
C VAL A 54 -2.56 2.04 16.08
N THR A 55 -3.65 2.23 16.84
CA THR A 55 -4.96 2.55 16.26
C THR A 55 -5.12 4.02 15.92
N SER A 56 -4.39 4.92 16.56
CA SER A 56 -4.52 6.36 16.34
C SER A 56 -4.32 6.79 14.87
N PRO A 57 -3.33 6.31 14.10
CA PRO A 57 -3.20 6.66 12.69
C PRO A 57 -4.38 6.20 11.83
N ILE A 58 -4.95 5.03 12.17
CA ILE A 58 -6.11 4.48 11.45
C ILE A 58 -7.35 5.34 11.70
N ILE A 59 -7.59 5.69 12.98
CA ILE A 59 -8.72 6.57 13.36
C ILE A 59 -8.55 7.94 12.70
N PHE A 60 -7.35 8.51 12.74
CA PHE A 60 -7.06 9.78 12.09
C PHE A 60 -7.29 9.72 10.57
N TYR A 61 -6.88 8.64 9.91
CA TYR A 61 -7.09 8.42 8.48
C TYR A 61 -8.60 8.37 8.14
N ILE A 62 -9.39 7.60 8.89
CA ILE A 62 -10.85 7.50 8.70
C ILE A 62 -11.49 8.88 8.93
N PHE A 63 -11.11 9.56 10.00
CA PHE A 63 -11.64 10.90 10.31
C PHE A 63 -11.29 11.91 9.21
N PHE A 64 -10.06 11.89 8.72
CA PHE A 64 -9.63 12.79 7.64
C PHE A 64 -10.37 12.51 6.32
N ASN A 65 -10.56 11.25 5.94
CA ASN A 65 -11.36 10.90 4.78
C ASN A 65 -12.80 11.37 4.94
N PHE A 66 -13.41 11.09 6.09
CA PHE A 66 -14.76 11.55 6.37
C PHE A 66 -14.88 13.07 6.31
N ALA A 67 -14.02 13.80 6.99
CA ALA A 67 -14.06 15.25 7.03
C ALA A 67 -13.84 15.93 5.66
N SER A 68 -13.10 15.28 4.76
CA SER A 68 -12.78 15.84 3.44
C SER A 68 -13.71 15.40 2.31
N THR A 69 -14.32 14.22 2.42
CA THR A 69 -15.11 13.63 1.33
C THR A 69 -16.50 13.15 1.72
N GLY A 70 -16.80 13.06 3.01
CA GLY A 70 -18.00 12.42 3.52
C GLY A 70 -17.96 10.89 3.47
N CYS A 71 -16.84 10.28 3.06
CA CYS A 71 -16.66 8.84 2.99
C CYS A 71 -15.72 8.37 4.09
N LEU A 72 -16.00 7.25 4.76
CA LEU A 72 -15.08 6.69 5.77
C LEU A 72 -13.79 6.16 5.15
N LEU A 73 -13.88 5.55 3.96
CA LEU A 73 -12.75 4.99 3.23
C LEU A 73 -12.82 5.42 1.75
N TYR A 74 -12.41 6.65 1.45
CA TYR A 74 -12.36 7.12 0.06
C TYR A 74 -11.24 6.39 -0.71
N PRO A 75 -11.46 5.94 -1.94
CA PRO A 75 -12.63 6.13 -2.80
C PRO A 75 -13.59 4.91 -2.85
N VAL A 76 -13.96 4.34 -1.72
CA VAL A 76 -14.91 3.22 -1.65
C VAL A 76 -16.33 3.78 -1.48
N GLU A 77 -17.11 3.80 -2.57
CA GLU A 77 -18.47 4.34 -2.66
C GLU A 77 -19.37 3.92 -1.50
N LYS A 78 -19.40 2.63 -1.18
CA LYS A 78 -20.24 2.05 -0.11
C LYS A 78 -19.95 2.59 1.29
N THR A 79 -18.89 3.35 1.47
CA THR A 79 -18.52 3.97 2.75
C THR A 79 -18.85 5.45 2.80
N CYS A 80 -19.43 5.99 1.74
CA CYS A 80 -19.85 7.39 1.65
C CYS A 80 -21.22 7.59 2.28
N LEU A 81 -21.40 8.73 2.92
CA LEU A 81 -22.60 9.06 3.70
C LEU A 81 -23.35 10.23 3.05
N ASP A 82 -23.47 10.22 1.72
CA ASP A 82 -24.16 11.23 0.91
C ASP A 82 -25.66 11.30 1.20
N ASP A 83 -26.28 10.20 1.62
CA ASP A 83 -27.68 10.20 2.08
C ASP A 83 -27.91 10.99 3.39
N TYR A 84 -26.85 11.22 4.17
CA TYR A 84 -26.93 11.83 5.49
C TYR A 84 -26.36 13.25 5.56
N PHE A 85 -25.48 13.60 4.63
CA PHE A 85 -24.75 14.87 4.66
C PHE A 85 -24.71 15.53 3.28
N ASP A 86 -25.31 16.69 3.13
CA ASP A 86 -25.38 17.45 1.87
C ASP A 86 -24.01 17.85 1.32
N TRP A 87 -22.98 17.88 2.15
CA TRP A 87 -21.62 18.20 1.75
C TRP A 87 -20.79 16.97 1.33
N ALA A 88 -21.29 15.76 1.54
CA ALA A 88 -20.59 14.54 1.16
C ALA A 88 -20.56 14.38 -0.37
N LEU A 89 -19.50 13.76 -0.87
CA LEU A 89 -19.40 13.42 -2.29
C LEU A 89 -20.48 12.39 -2.63
N THR A 90 -21.22 12.67 -3.71
CA THR A 90 -22.23 11.73 -4.20
C THR A 90 -21.58 10.47 -4.79
N SER A 91 -22.30 9.37 -4.77
CA SER A 91 -21.86 8.09 -5.34
C SER A 91 -21.39 8.23 -6.79
N ASP A 92 -22.11 8.99 -7.62
CA ASP A 92 -21.75 9.25 -9.03
C ASP A 92 -20.37 9.92 -9.18
N ILE A 93 -20.05 10.87 -8.29
CA ILE A 93 -18.74 11.54 -8.30
C ILE A 93 -17.64 10.56 -7.88
N VAL A 94 -17.89 9.73 -6.88
CA VAL A 94 -16.92 8.73 -6.41
C VAL A 94 -16.64 7.69 -7.49
N ASP A 95 -17.67 7.22 -8.18
CA ASP A 95 -17.55 6.28 -9.29
C ASP A 95 -16.77 6.88 -10.48
N TYR A 96 -17.08 8.12 -10.82
CA TYR A 96 -16.33 8.84 -11.86
C TYR A 96 -14.84 8.95 -11.48
N MET A 97 -14.54 9.26 -10.22
CA MET A 97 -13.16 9.35 -9.75
C MET A 97 -12.45 7.99 -9.71
N ASN A 98 -13.16 6.91 -9.34
CA ASN A 98 -12.63 5.55 -9.43
C ASN A 98 -12.27 5.19 -10.87
N LEU A 99 -13.16 5.42 -11.81
CA LEU A 99 -12.91 5.21 -13.23
C LEU A 99 -11.70 6.02 -13.73
N HIS A 100 -11.59 7.28 -13.26
CA HIS A 100 -10.45 8.14 -13.58
C HIS A 100 -9.13 7.57 -13.07
N TYR A 101 -9.08 7.18 -11.80
CA TYR A 101 -7.85 6.63 -11.18
C TYR A 101 -7.48 5.28 -11.80
N GLU A 102 -8.45 4.42 -12.07
CA GLU A 102 -8.21 3.14 -12.71
C GLU A 102 -7.68 3.31 -14.12
N THR A 103 -8.27 4.20 -14.91
CA THR A 103 -7.82 4.53 -16.26
C THR A 103 -6.38 5.08 -16.22
N TRP A 104 -6.09 5.96 -15.26
CA TRP A 104 -4.74 6.50 -15.08
C TRP A 104 -3.73 5.42 -14.70
N ALA A 105 -4.06 4.57 -13.72
CA ALA A 105 -3.19 3.46 -13.29
C ALA A 105 -2.88 2.48 -14.44
N LYS A 106 -3.81 2.34 -15.38
CA LYS A 106 -3.68 1.52 -16.58
C LYS A 106 -3.04 2.26 -17.77
N GLY A 107 -2.58 3.50 -17.60
CA GLY A 107 -1.90 4.28 -18.64
C GLY A 107 -2.83 4.99 -19.64
N GLY A 108 -4.11 4.99 -19.37
CA GLY A 108 -5.13 5.63 -20.22
C GLY A 108 -5.31 7.13 -20.01
N LYS A 109 -4.66 7.72 -19.01
CA LYS A 109 -4.65 9.15 -18.71
C LYS A 109 -3.26 9.63 -18.33
N GLY A 110 -2.90 10.81 -18.76
CA GLY A 110 -1.62 11.45 -18.47
C GLY A 110 -1.43 12.70 -19.30
N PRO A 111 -0.30 13.40 -19.13
CA PRO A 111 -0.06 14.65 -19.83
C PRO A 111 -0.11 14.56 -21.37
N SER A 112 0.21 13.38 -21.90
CA SER A 112 0.36 13.17 -23.35
C SER A 112 -0.66 12.21 -23.95
N PHE A 113 -1.56 11.66 -23.16
CA PHE A 113 -2.51 10.65 -23.64
C PHE A 113 -3.78 10.61 -22.79
N ASN A 114 -4.93 10.79 -23.45
CA ASN A 114 -6.24 10.62 -22.84
C ASN A 114 -7.09 9.68 -23.70
N VAL A 115 -7.70 8.70 -23.06
CA VAL A 115 -8.63 7.78 -23.69
C VAL A 115 -9.99 8.44 -23.83
N ASN A 116 -10.61 8.31 -25.00
CA ASN A 116 -11.95 8.89 -25.28
C ASN A 116 -13.07 8.15 -24.54
N ASP A 117 -12.94 6.82 -24.42
CA ASP A 117 -13.88 5.95 -23.68
C ASP A 117 -13.14 5.17 -22.60
N PRO A 118 -13.10 5.71 -21.36
CA PRO A 118 -12.42 5.07 -20.25
C PRO A 118 -13.01 3.70 -19.88
N SER A 119 -14.33 3.53 -19.99
CA SER A 119 -15.01 2.31 -19.59
C SER A 119 -14.59 1.14 -20.47
N ASN A 120 -14.66 1.32 -21.79
CA ASN A 120 -14.20 0.31 -22.76
C ASN A 120 -12.70 0.06 -22.66
N TYR A 121 -11.91 1.09 -22.34
CA TYR A 121 -10.47 0.97 -22.22
C TYR A 121 -10.05 0.07 -21.06
N ILE A 122 -10.69 0.18 -19.89
CA ILE A 122 -10.36 -0.63 -18.71
C ILE A 122 -10.93 -2.04 -18.79
N GLU A 123 -11.90 -2.27 -19.69
CA GLU A 123 -12.54 -3.55 -19.87
C GLU A 123 -11.55 -4.58 -20.43
N SER A 124 -11.58 -5.79 -19.90
CA SER A 124 -10.70 -6.88 -20.31
C SER A 124 -9.20 -6.51 -20.20
N LEU A 125 -8.45 -6.71 -21.26
CA LEU A 125 -7.01 -6.41 -21.37
C LEU A 125 -6.68 -5.32 -22.41
N ASN A 126 -7.66 -4.50 -22.80
CA ASN A 126 -7.48 -3.48 -23.84
C ASN A 126 -6.39 -2.45 -23.46
N TRP A 127 -6.21 -2.21 -22.17
CA TRP A 127 -5.21 -1.30 -21.61
C TRP A 127 -3.78 -1.84 -21.60
N LEU A 128 -3.58 -3.16 -21.72
CA LEU A 128 -2.29 -3.81 -21.44
C LEU A 128 -1.16 -3.32 -22.35
N SER A 129 -1.41 -3.18 -23.64
CA SER A 129 -0.41 -2.71 -24.61
C SER A 129 0.09 -1.30 -24.29
N ASN A 130 -0.85 -0.40 -23.97
CA ASN A 130 -0.55 0.98 -23.65
C ASN A 130 0.16 1.10 -22.30
N TRP A 131 -0.30 0.38 -21.27
CA TRP A 131 0.34 0.32 -19.96
C TRP A 131 1.80 -0.17 -20.07
N PHE A 132 2.03 -1.20 -20.87
CA PHE A 132 3.37 -1.73 -21.09
C PHE A 132 4.30 -0.68 -21.70
N ASN A 133 3.82 0.08 -22.67
CA ASN A 133 4.62 1.13 -23.32
C ASN A 133 4.85 2.35 -22.42
N VAL A 134 3.84 2.77 -21.66
CA VAL A 134 3.89 3.99 -20.85
C VAL A 134 4.58 3.76 -19.51
N TYR A 135 4.24 2.66 -18.83
CA TYR A 135 4.75 2.43 -17.47
C TYR A 135 5.85 1.38 -17.41
N PHE A 136 5.66 0.22 -18.04
CA PHE A 136 6.61 -0.87 -17.90
C PHE A 136 7.99 -0.48 -18.47
N LYS A 137 8.04 -0.01 -19.69
CA LYS A 137 9.32 0.37 -20.32
C LYS A 137 10.00 1.56 -19.64
N ASN A 138 9.24 2.51 -19.12
CA ASN A 138 9.80 3.79 -18.65
C ASN A 138 10.00 3.87 -17.14
N LYS A 139 9.32 3.05 -16.34
CA LYS A 139 9.36 3.15 -14.87
C LYS A 139 9.53 1.80 -14.17
N VAL A 140 8.73 0.81 -14.59
CA VAL A 140 8.70 -0.49 -13.89
C VAL A 140 9.96 -1.30 -14.22
N SER A 141 10.45 -1.24 -15.44
CA SER A 141 11.70 -1.93 -15.86
C SER A 141 12.90 -1.46 -15.05
N ASP A 142 13.03 -0.14 -14.84
CA ASP A 142 14.13 0.42 -14.06
C ASP A 142 14.03 0.01 -12.59
N PHE A 143 12.82 0.06 -12.03
CA PHE A 143 12.58 -0.37 -10.65
C PHE A 143 12.89 -1.86 -10.45
N ILE A 144 12.49 -2.73 -11.39
CA ILE A 144 12.78 -4.17 -11.34
C ILE A 144 14.29 -4.40 -11.45
N LEU A 145 14.96 -3.69 -12.34
CA LEU A 145 16.42 -3.81 -12.53
C LEU A 145 17.17 -3.41 -11.26
N VAL A 146 16.83 -2.26 -10.66
CA VAL A 146 17.43 -1.81 -9.40
C VAL A 146 17.16 -2.80 -8.27
N THR A 147 15.92 -3.29 -8.15
CA THR A 147 15.55 -4.28 -7.14
C THR A 147 16.34 -5.58 -7.31
N PHE A 148 16.50 -6.04 -8.55
CA PHE A 148 17.28 -7.23 -8.87
C PHE A 148 18.76 -7.06 -8.50
N ILE A 149 19.36 -5.91 -8.81
CA ILE A 149 20.74 -5.58 -8.40
C ILE A 149 20.88 -5.60 -6.88
N ILE A 150 19.94 -5.00 -6.15
CA ILE A 150 19.95 -5.00 -4.68
C ILE A 150 19.89 -6.43 -4.15
N ILE A 151 18.98 -7.27 -4.66
CA ILE A 151 18.87 -8.68 -4.27
C ILE A 151 20.18 -9.45 -4.56
N LEU A 152 20.81 -9.22 -5.71
CA LEU A 152 22.10 -9.82 -6.05
C LEU A 152 23.19 -9.41 -5.05
N ILE A 153 23.31 -8.12 -4.73
CA ILE A 153 24.28 -7.63 -3.76
C ILE A 153 24.05 -8.28 -2.40
N PHE A 154 22.82 -8.28 -1.90
CA PHE A 154 22.49 -8.95 -0.64
C PHE A 154 22.81 -10.45 -0.67
N SER A 155 22.46 -11.14 -1.76
CA SER A 155 22.75 -12.57 -1.92
C SER A 155 24.26 -12.86 -1.84
N LEU A 156 25.08 -12.03 -2.45
CA LEU A 156 26.54 -12.16 -2.41
C LEU A 156 27.11 -11.94 -1.00
N PHE A 157 26.58 -10.97 -0.25
CA PHE A 157 26.98 -10.74 1.14
C PHE A 157 26.58 -11.92 2.04
N PHE A 158 25.34 -12.39 1.94
CA PHE A 158 24.87 -13.53 2.76
C PHE A 158 25.55 -14.84 2.38
N TYR A 159 25.82 -15.07 1.08
CA TYR A 159 26.57 -16.24 0.64
C TYR A 159 27.95 -16.31 1.27
N LYS A 160 28.65 -15.16 1.30
CA LYS A 160 29.97 -15.06 1.93
C LYS A 160 29.91 -15.38 3.44
N GLU A 161 28.93 -14.86 4.15
CA GLU A 161 28.76 -15.08 5.59
C GLU A 161 28.42 -16.54 5.92
N ILE A 162 27.55 -17.19 5.15
CA ILE A 162 27.17 -18.59 5.33
C ILE A 162 28.33 -19.53 5.01
N PHE A 163 29.08 -19.23 3.93
CA PHE A 163 30.17 -20.11 3.47
C PHE A 163 31.40 -20.04 4.39
N PHE A 164 31.73 -18.87 4.91
CA PHE A 164 32.85 -18.70 5.84
C PHE A 164 32.52 -19.16 7.28
N ARG A 165 31.26 -19.12 7.68
CA ARG A 165 30.83 -19.63 9.00
C ARG A 165 30.87 -21.16 9.10
N LYS A 166 30.76 -21.88 7.99
CA LYS A 166 30.86 -23.35 7.96
C LYS A 166 32.29 -23.88 7.97
N LYS A 167 33.30 -23.01 7.90
CA LYS A 167 34.74 -23.40 7.93
C LYS A 167 35.42 -23.15 9.31
N LYS A 168 34.67 -22.69 10.29
CA LYS A 168 35.10 -22.66 11.70
C LYS A 168 34.30 -23.67 12.51
#